data_6794e022b9740ead5d71856648b75f8c
#
_entry.id   6794e022b9740ead5d71856648b75f8c
#
_cell.length_a   1.000
_cell.length_b   1.000
_cell.length_c   1.000
_cell.angle_alpha   90.00
_cell.angle_beta   90.00
_cell.angle_gamma   90.00
#
_symmetry.space_group_name_H-M   'P 1'
#
loop_
_entity.id
_entity.type
_entity.pdbx_description
1 polymer ?
#
loop_
_entity_poly.entity_id
_entity_poly.type
_entity_poly.pdbx_seq_one_letter_code
_entity_poly.pdbx_strand_id
1 'polypeptide(L)'
;MSISPIDAMSDSALQAGPAAKARGYWATVGRRLTRDKVSMACALILVLIFLSALVAPWLGLADPYQGSMIRRLRHIGTAGYPLGTDELGRDMLARLVYGGRLSLVIGILPVILAFVIGTSLGLVAGYVGGRINTAIMRTVDVFYAFPSVLLAIAISGALGAGIVNSIVSLTVVFVPQITRVAESVTTGVRNMDFVEAARASGAGPFTIMRVHMLGNVLGPIFVYATGLISVSMILAAGLSFLGLGTKPPEPEWGLMLNTLRTAIYVNPWVAALPGAMIFAVSIGFNLLSDGLRSAMDIRN
;
A
#
# COMPACT_ATOMS: atom_id res chain seq x y z
N MET A 1 60.47 -11.12 35.69
CA MET A 1 59.98 -9.83 35.16
C MET A 1 58.55 -10.03 34.80
N SER A 2 57.59 -9.81 35.72
CA SER A 2 56.19 -10.05 35.54
C SER A 2 55.56 -8.77 34.99
N ILE A 3 55.06 -8.84 33.79
CA ILE A 3 54.30 -7.74 33.13
C ILE A 3 53.03 -7.55 33.93
N SER A 4 52.78 -6.32 34.39
CA SER A 4 51.59 -5.94 35.15
C SER A 4 50.32 -6.11 34.29
N PRO A 5 49.17 -6.62 34.84
CA PRO A 5 47.90 -6.74 34.11
C PRO A 5 47.35 -5.42 33.56
N ILE A 6 47.84 -4.28 34.04
CA ILE A 6 47.42 -2.94 33.60
C ILE A 6 47.98 -2.58 32.24
N ASP A 7 49.19 -3.06 31.87
CA ASP A 7 49.81 -2.77 30.56
C ASP A 7 49.16 -3.57 29.43
N ALA A 8 48.57 -4.73 29.72
CA ALA A 8 47.85 -5.54 28.73
C ALA A 8 46.46 -4.96 28.36
N MET A 9 45.83 -4.14 29.23
CA MET A 9 44.55 -3.48 28.96
C MET A 9 44.71 -2.21 28.12
N SER A 10 45.89 -1.56 28.14
CA SER A 10 46.12 -0.35 27.32
C SER A 10 46.37 -0.66 25.84
N ASP A 11 46.99 -1.80 25.54
CA ASP A 11 47.27 -2.20 24.14
C ASP A 11 46.04 -2.71 23.40
N SER A 12 45.07 -3.29 24.11
CA SER A 12 43.81 -3.72 23.49
C SER A 12 42.88 -2.54 23.11
N ALA A 13 42.99 -1.40 23.80
CA ALA A 13 42.23 -0.20 23.53
C ALA A 13 42.75 0.60 22.31
N LEU A 14 44.06 0.44 21.98
CA LEU A 14 44.70 1.11 20.83
C LEU A 14 44.50 0.37 19.50
N GLN A 15 43.97 -0.85 19.51
CA GLN A 15 43.67 -1.64 18.31
C GLN A 15 42.23 -1.54 17.88
N ALA A 16 41.42 -0.69 18.51
CA ALA A 16 40.09 -0.34 17.97
C ALA A 16 40.26 0.43 16.64
N GLY A 17 40.25 -0.31 15.54
CA GLY A 17 40.24 0.26 14.19
C GLY A 17 39.12 1.30 14.05
N PRO A 18 39.20 2.22 13.06
CA PRO A 18 38.27 3.32 12.94
C PRO A 18 36.85 2.78 12.98
N ALA A 19 36.07 3.22 13.98
CA ALA A 19 34.67 2.82 14.14
C ALA A 19 33.97 3.03 12.81
N ALA A 20 33.54 1.94 12.15
CA ALA A 20 32.85 1.98 10.92
C ALA A 20 31.66 2.93 11.09
N LYS A 21 31.62 4.02 10.33
CA LYS A 21 30.52 5.02 10.39
C LYS A 21 29.21 4.27 10.42
N ALA A 22 28.46 4.38 11.51
CA ALA A 22 27.16 3.76 11.65
C ALA A 22 26.30 4.24 10.50
N ARG A 23 26.04 3.37 9.54
CA ARG A 23 25.21 3.68 8.39
C ARG A 23 23.80 3.95 8.90
N GLY A 24 23.19 5.03 8.46
CA GLY A 24 21.83 5.36 8.87
C GLY A 24 20.87 4.18 8.64
N TYR A 25 19.92 3.99 9.53
CA TYR A 25 18.93 2.91 9.51
C TYR A 25 18.31 2.70 8.10
N TRP A 26 17.82 3.77 7.47
CA TRP A 26 17.21 3.71 6.15
C TRP A 26 18.15 3.29 5.02
N ALA A 27 19.44 3.64 5.12
CA ALA A 27 20.45 3.19 4.16
C ALA A 27 20.69 1.67 4.26
N THR A 28 20.64 1.12 5.48
CA THR A 28 20.74 -0.32 5.72
C THR A 28 19.52 -1.07 5.20
N VAL A 29 18.31 -0.56 5.46
CA VAL A 29 17.05 -1.12 4.94
C VAL A 29 17.05 -1.11 3.42
N GLY A 30 17.38 0.01 2.79
CA GLY A 30 17.47 0.12 1.33
C GLY A 30 18.44 -0.90 0.73
N ARG A 31 19.64 -1.06 1.31
CA ARG A 31 20.62 -2.03 0.83
C ARG A 31 20.17 -3.50 1.00
N ARG A 32 19.44 -3.82 2.06
CA ARG A 32 18.88 -5.17 2.24
C ARG A 32 17.79 -5.44 1.23
N LEU A 33 16.88 -4.49 1.03
CA LEU A 33 15.82 -4.58 0.04
C LEU A 33 16.36 -4.78 -1.38
N THR A 34 17.41 -4.04 -1.77
CA THR A 34 18.04 -4.18 -3.11
C THR A 34 18.74 -5.52 -3.32
N ARG A 35 19.01 -6.29 -2.27
CA ARG A 35 19.56 -7.64 -2.35
C ARG A 35 18.49 -8.72 -2.51
N ASP A 36 17.26 -8.42 -2.15
CA ASP A 36 16.13 -9.32 -2.35
C ASP A 36 15.63 -9.22 -3.81
N LYS A 37 15.97 -10.25 -4.60
CA LYS A 37 15.65 -10.31 -6.02
C LYS A 37 14.14 -10.31 -6.28
N VAL A 38 13.35 -10.92 -5.39
CA VAL A 38 11.88 -11.00 -5.53
C VAL A 38 11.27 -9.62 -5.35
N SER A 39 11.61 -8.94 -4.25
CA SER A 39 11.13 -7.58 -4.00
C SER A 39 11.56 -6.60 -5.09
N MET A 40 12.78 -6.72 -5.61
CA MET A 40 13.27 -5.88 -6.70
C MET A 40 12.54 -6.14 -8.02
N ALA A 41 12.26 -7.40 -8.35
CA ALA A 41 11.46 -7.74 -9.54
C ALA A 41 10.03 -7.19 -9.42
N CYS A 42 9.40 -7.35 -8.25
CA CYS A 42 8.08 -6.79 -7.98
C CYS A 42 8.07 -5.26 -8.05
N ALA A 43 9.07 -4.61 -7.45
CA ALA A 43 9.22 -3.15 -7.52
C ALA A 43 9.37 -2.68 -8.99
N LEU A 44 10.16 -3.39 -9.81
CA LEU A 44 10.32 -3.07 -11.21
C LEU A 44 9.00 -3.20 -11.98
N ILE A 45 8.26 -4.30 -11.78
CA ILE A 45 6.94 -4.51 -12.42
C ILE A 45 5.97 -3.40 -12.01
N LEU A 46 5.88 -3.08 -10.73
CA LEU A 46 5.04 -2.00 -10.23
C LEU A 46 5.42 -0.66 -10.88
N VAL A 47 6.71 -0.32 -10.90
CA VAL A 47 7.21 0.91 -11.53
C VAL A 47 6.85 0.94 -13.02
N LEU A 48 6.99 -0.15 -13.76
CA LEU A 48 6.60 -0.21 -15.16
C LEU A 48 5.10 0.00 -15.37
N ILE A 49 4.25 -0.60 -14.51
CA ILE A 49 2.80 -0.40 -14.55
C ILE A 49 2.45 1.07 -14.24
N PHE A 50 3.05 1.65 -13.20
CA PHE A 50 2.85 3.06 -12.85
C PHE A 50 3.28 4.01 -13.96
N LEU A 51 4.47 3.79 -14.52
CA LEU A 51 4.99 4.61 -15.61
C LEU A 51 4.13 4.48 -16.87
N SER A 52 3.73 3.26 -17.24
CA SER A 52 2.84 3.07 -18.38
C SER A 52 1.51 3.81 -18.22
N ALA A 53 0.90 3.75 -17.04
CA ALA A 53 -0.32 4.48 -16.72
C ALA A 53 -0.11 6.01 -16.75
N LEU A 54 1.02 6.50 -16.21
CA LEU A 54 1.34 7.92 -16.18
C LEU A 54 1.56 8.50 -17.57
N VAL A 55 2.36 7.81 -18.39
CA VAL A 55 2.72 8.25 -19.75
C VAL A 55 1.71 7.81 -20.82
N ALA A 56 0.58 7.20 -20.44
CA ALA A 56 -0.45 6.71 -21.35
C ALA A 56 -0.82 7.70 -22.49
N PRO A 57 -1.00 9.02 -22.24
CA PRO A 57 -1.36 9.97 -23.29
C PRO A 57 -0.25 10.19 -24.35
N TRP A 58 1.00 9.90 -24.00
CA TRP A 58 2.17 10.09 -24.90
C TRP A 58 2.61 8.81 -25.60
N LEU A 59 2.01 7.65 -25.29
CA LEU A 59 2.36 6.36 -25.90
C LEU A 59 1.80 6.16 -27.32
N GLY A 60 1.02 7.11 -27.84
CA GLY A 60 0.40 6.97 -29.17
C GLY A 60 -0.60 5.82 -29.27
N LEU A 61 -1.17 5.37 -28.14
CA LEU A 61 -2.20 4.33 -28.11
C LEU A 61 -3.50 4.82 -28.71
N ALA A 62 -4.33 3.88 -29.17
CA ALA A 62 -5.69 4.20 -29.62
C ALA A 62 -6.51 4.88 -28.49
N ASP A 63 -7.52 5.66 -28.88
CA ASP A 63 -8.44 6.25 -27.93
C ASP A 63 -9.19 5.14 -27.14
N PRO A 64 -9.06 5.09 -25.79
CA PRO A 64 -9.67 4.04 -24.98
C PRO A 64 -11.21 4.10 -24.95
N TYR A 65 -11.81 5.17 -25.46
CA TYR A 65 -13.26 5.37 -25.51
C TYR A 65 -13.88 5.03 -26.86
N GLN A 66 -13.10 5.11 -27.94
CA GLN A 66 -13.61 4.82 -29.28
C GLN A 66 -13.68 3.32 -29.54
N GLY A 67 -14.87 2.84 -29.84
CA GLY A 67 -15.15 1.44 -30.19
C GLY A 67 -15.79 1.28 -31.58
N SER A 68 -15.86 0.04 -32.03
CA SER A 68 -16.57 -0.34 -33.27
C SER A 68 -17.19 -1.72 -33.09
N MET A 69 -18.52 -1.80 -33.20
CA MET A 69 -19.23 -3.07 -33.01
C MET A 69 -18.81 -4.17 -34.01
N ILE A 70 -18.27 -3.81 -35.17
CA ILE A 70 -17.72 -4.75 -36.16
C ILE A 70 -16.46 -5.44 -35.64
N ARG A 71 -15.76 -4.78 -34.71
CA ARG A 71 -14.48 -5.25 -34.12
C ARG A 71 -14.65 -5.81 -32.71
N ARG A 72 -15.89 -6.11 -32.30
CA ARG A 72 -16.22 -6.60 -30.97
C ARG A 72 -15.54 -7.93 -30.68
N LEU A 73 -14.96 -8.06 -29.47
CA LEU A 73 -14.36 -9.26 -28.90
C LEU A 73 -13.32 -9.94 -29.83
N ARG A 74 -12.52 -9.18 -30.56
CA ARG A 74 -11.38 -9.71 -31.32
C ARG A 74 -10.38 -10.35 -30.40
N HIS A 75 -9.76 -11.44 -30.89
CA HIS A 75 -8.75 -12.18 -30.12
C HIS A 75 -7.45 -11.41 -29.98
N ILE A 76 -6.67 -11.79 -28.96
CA ILE A 76 -5.29 -11.34 -28.76
C ILE A 76 -4.47 -11.67 -30.03
N GLY A 77 -3.63 -10.73 -30.46
CA GLY A 77 -2.83 -10.85 -31.69
C GLY A 77 -3.55 -10.46 -32.96
N THR A 78 -4.79 -9.95 -32.91
CA THR A 78 -5.46 -9.40 -34.10
C THR A 78 -4.71 -8.18 -34.63
N ALA A 79 -4.53 -8.09 -35.95
CA ALA A 79 -3.82 -6.98 -36.59
C ALA A 79 -4.41 -5.62 -36.16
N GLY A 80 -3.58 -4.73 -35.66
CA GLY A 80 -3.97 -3.44 -35.08
C GLY A 80 -4.52 -3.47 -33.64
N TYR A 81 -4.69 -4.67 -33.05
CA TYR A 81 -5.20 -4.87 -31.69
C TYR A 81 -4.38 -5.94 -30.95
N PRO A 82 -3.20 -5.61 -30.42
CA PRO A 82 -2.29 -6.59 -29.84
C PRO A 82 -2.90 -7.43 -28.71
N LEU A 83 -3.73 -6.83 -27.86
CA LEU A 83 -4.48 -7.49 -26.77
C LEU A 83 -5.97 -7.71 -27.09
N GLY A 84 -6.35 -7.59 -28.38
CA GLY A 84 -7.72 -7.76 -28.80
C GLY A 84 -8.60 -6.55 -28.46
N THR A 85 -9.92 -6.76 -28.50
CA THR A 85 -10.92 -5.70 -28.27
C THR A 85 -11.97 -6.15 -27.24
N ASP A 86 -12.57 -5.17 -26.56
CA ASP A 86 -13.62 -5.41 -25.58
C ASP A 86 -15.01 -5.65 -26.20
N GLU A 87 -16.04 -5.66 -25.34
CA GLU A 87 -17.45 -5.88 -25.71
C GLU A 87 -18.05 -4.78 -26.59
N LEU A 88 -17.41 -3.62 -26.69
CA LEU A 88 -17.79 -2.51 -27.58
C LEU A 88 -16.80 -2.32 -28.73
N GLY A 89 -15.83 -3.23 -28.90
CA GLY A 89 -14.81 -3.16 -29.94
C GLY A 89 -13.76 -2.07 -29.70
N ARG A 90 -13.53 -1.67 -28.44
CA ARG A 90 -12.47 -0.73 -28.02
C ARG A 90 -11.16 -1.49 -27.83
N ASP A 91 -10.04 -0.83 -28.02
CA ASP A 91 -8.71 -1.44 -27.89
C ASP A 91 -8.41 -1.80 -26.42
N MET A 92 -8.19 -3.08 -26.17
CA MET A 92 -7.89 -3.59 -24.83
C MET A 92 -6.54 -3.10 -24.28
N LEU A 93 -5.51 -2.97 -25.13
CA LEU A 93 -4.21 -2.45 -24.68
C LEU A 93 -4.34 -1.01 -24.19
N ALA A 94 -4.97 -0.14 -24.97
CA ALA A 94 -5.22 1.24 -24.58
C ALA A 94 -6.03 1.29 -23.28
N ARG A 95 -7.11 0.53 -23.17
CA ARG A 95 -7.94 0.50 -21.98
C ARG A 95 -7.24 -0.01 -20.73
N LEU A 96 -6.37 -1.02 -20.84
CA LEU A 96 -5.59 -1.51 -19.70
C LEU A 96 -4.59 -0.47 -19.21
N VAL A 97 -3.88 0.19 -20.13
CA VAL A 97 -2.87 1.21 -19.78
C VAL A 97 -3.54 2.46 -19.20
N TYR A 98 -4.54 3.02 -19.87
CA TYR A 98 -5.28 4.19 -19.37
C TYR A 98 -6.04 3.88 -18.08
N GLY A 99 -6.63 2.68 -17.98
CA GLY A 99 -7.38 2.22 -16.81
C GLY A 99 -6.51 2.09 -15.56
N GLY A 100 -5.23 1.81 -15.74
CA GLY A 100 -4.25 1.82 -14.65
C GLY A 100 -4.27 3.10 -13.85
N ARG A 101 -4.50 4.25 -14.47
CA ARG A 101 -4.55 5.56 -13.78
C ARG A 101 -5.62 5.59 -12.69
N LEU A 102 -6.86 5.22 -13.03
CA LEU A 102 -7.97 5.20 -12.08
C LEU A 102 -7.84 4.05 -11.09
N SER A 103 -7.51 2.85 -11.55
CA SER A 103 -7.39 1.67 -10.71
C SER A 103 -6.32 1.85 -9.63
N LEU A 104 -5.14 2.40 -9.98
CA LEU A 104 -4.08 2.69 -9.03
C LEU A 104 -4.49 3.78 -8.02
N VAL A 105 -5.18 4.83 -8.47
CA VAL A 105 -5.68 5.88 -7.57
C VAL A 105 -6.68 5.31 -6.57
N ILE A 106 -7.69 4.56 -7.04
CA ILE A 106 -8.74 4.01 -6.18
C ILE A 106 -8.16 2.95 -5.22
N GLY A 107 -7.14 2.21 -5.65
CA GLY A 107 -6.49 1.21 -4.81
C GLY A 107 -5.53 1.78 -3.78
N ILE A 108 -4.81 2.86 -4.08
CA ILE A 108 -3.72 3.36 -3.23
C ILE A 108 -4.16 4.52 -2.34
N LEU A 109 -4.93 5.47 -2.87
CA LEU A 109 -5.31 6.68 -2.14
C LEU A 109 -6.07 6.39 -0.83
N PRO A 110 -6.99 5.42 -0.75
CA PRO A 110 -7.64 5.06 0.51
C PRO A 110 -6.64 4.65 1.60
N VAL A 111 -5.60 3.89 1.23
CA VAL A 111 -4.57 3.44 2.18
C VAL A 111 -3.70 4.60 2.63
N ILE A 112 -3.35 5.53 1.74
CA ILE A 112 -2.61 6.75 2.10
C ILE A 112 -3.41 7.59 3.10
N LEU A 113 -4.70 7.83 2.83
CA LEU A 113 -5.57 8.58 3.73
C LEU A 113 -5.72 7.86 5.07
N ALA A 114 -5.95 6.55 5.05
CA ALA A 114 -6.04 5.74 6.25
C ALA A 114 -4.71 5.70 7.02
N PHE A 115 -3.57 5.69 6.33
CA PHE A 115 -2.24 5.77 6.96
C PHE A 115 -2.07 7.06 7.75
N VAL A 116 -2.42 8.20 7.18
CA VAL A 116 -2.31 9.49 7.87
C VAL A 116 -3.26 9.56 9.06
N ILE A 117 -4.54 9.24 8.87
CA ILE A 117 -5.56 9.32 9.91
C ILE A 117 -5.31 8.26 10.99
N GLY A 118 -5.12 7.01 10.60
CA GLY A 118 -4.94 5.89 11.51
C GLY A 118 -3.66 5.97 12.32
N THR A 119 -2.54 6.40 11.71
CA THR A 119 -1.28 6.63 12.43
C THR A 119 -1.45 7.74 13.47
N SER A 120 -2.12 8.83 13.12
CA SER A 120 -2.36 9.93 14.04
C SER A 120 -3.21 9.49 15.24
N LEU A 121 -4.31 8.77 15.00
CA LEU A 121 -5.18 8.24 16.04
C LEU A 121 -4.45 7.21 16.93
N GLY A 122 -3.71 6.28 16.32
CA GLY A 122 -2.98 5.26 17.03
C GLY A 122 -1.82 5.82 17.85
N LEU A 123 -1.10 6.84 17.32
CA LEU A 123 -0.04 7.54 18.04
C LEU A 123 -0.61 8.24 19.29
N VAL A 124 -1.73 8.94 19.18
CA VAL A 124 -2.41 9.60 20.30
C VAL A 124 -2.91 8.57 21.31
N ALA A 125 -3.55 7.51 20.86
CA ALA A 125 -4.09 6.46 21.72
C ALA A 125 -2.97 5.75 22.50
N GLY A 126 -1.88 5.34 21.83
CA GLY A 126 -0.77 4.62 22.45
C GLY A 126 0.05 5.51 23.38
N TYR A 127 0.28 6.79 23.02
CA TYR A 127 1.04 7.71 23.87
C TYR A 127 0.28 8.17 25.11
N VAL A 128 -0.96 8.64 24.95
CA VAL A 128 -1.74 9.19 26.07
C VAL A 128 -2.23 8.07 26.99
N GLY A 129 -2.72 6.97 26.43
CA GLY A 129 -3.24 5.86 27.22
C GLY A 129 -4.58 6.17 27.93
N GLY A 130 -4.89 5.39 28.97
CA GLY A 130 -6.05 5.59 29.83
C GLY A 130 -7.38 5.72 29.07
N ARG A 131 -8.21 6.70 29.47
CA ARG A 131 -9.54 6.91 28.88
C ARG A 131 -9.53 7.27 27.41
N ILE A 132 -8.49 7.99 26.93
CA ILE A 132 -8.36 8.39 25.51
C ILE A 132 -8.07 7.15 24.66
N ASN A 133 -7.12 6.31 25.08
CA ASN A 133 -6.87 5.03 24.42
C ASN A 133 -8.16 4.20 24.37
N THR A 134 -8.85 4.04 25.54
CA THR A 134 -10.09 3.27 25.60
C THR A 134 -11.16 3.81 24.64
N ALA A 135 -11.36 5.12 24.56
CA ALA A 135 -12.36 5.71 23.67
C ALA A 135 -12.05 5.45 22.20
N ILE A 136 -10.79 5.70 21.79
CA ILE A 136 -10.35 5.48 20.40
C ILE A 136 -10.45 3.99 20.05
N MET A 137 -9.92 3.11 20.91
CA MET A 137 -9.90 1.68 20.62
C MET A 137 -11.29 1.04 20.65
N ARG A 138 -12.21 1.50 21.48
CA ARG A 138 -13.63 1.06 21.43
C ARG A 138 -14.31 1.47 20.14
N THR A 139 -14.03 2.68 19.63
CA THR A 139 -14.53 3.09 18.31
C THR A 139 -13.95 2.18 17.20
N VAL A 140 -12.67 1.90 17.25
CA VAL A 140 -12.00 0.96 16.32
C VAL A 140 -12.66 -0.43 16.40
N ASP A 141 -12.96 -0.93 17.61
CA ASP A 141 -13.58 -2.25 17.83
C ASP A 141 -14.96 -2.36 17.16
N VAL A 142 -15.75 -1.28 17.15
CA VAL A 142 -17.05 -1.25 16.46
C VAL A 142 -16.89 -1.51 14.97
N PHE A 143 -15.89 -0.89 14.32
CA PHE A 143 -15.63 -1.14 12.89
C PHE A 143 -15.11 -2.56 12.64
N TYR A 144 -14.30 -3.10 13.55
CA TYR A 144 -13.81 -4.49 13.45
C TYR A 144 -14.89 -5.55 13.62
N ALA A 145 -16.03 -5.21 14.22
CA ALA A 145 -17.14 -6.14 14.33
C ALA A 145 -17.75 -6.50 12.97
N PHE A 146 -17.50 -5.70 11.92
CA PHE A 146 -18.01 -5.94 10.57
C PHE A 146 -16.91 -6.52 9.67
N PRO A 147 -17.22 -7.53 8.84
CA PRO A 147 -16.32 -7.95 7.78
C PRO A 147 -16.01 -6.78 6.84
N SER A 148 -14.72 -6.52 6.58
CA SER A 148 -14.24 -5.34 5.82
C SER A 148 -14.93 -5.18 4.46
N VAL A 149 -15.15 -6.30 3.74
CA VAL A 149 -15.82 -6.29 2.43
C VAL A 149 -17.26 -5.81 2.56
N LEU A 150 -18.01 -6.34 3.55
CA LEU A 150 -19.41 -5.97 3.77
C LEU A 150 -19.54 -4.52 4.22
N LEU A 151 -18.62 -4.05 5.05
CA LEU A 151 -18.58 -2.66 5.49
C LEU A 151 -18.31 -1.72 4.31
N ALA A 152 -17.35 -2.05 3.42
CA ALA A 152 -17.07 -1.27 2.23
C ALA A 152 -18.28 -1.18 1.29
N ILE A 153 -18.97 -2.31 1.07
CA ILE A 153 -20.19 -2.37 0.25
C ILE A 153 -21.31 -1.54 0.87
N ALA A 154 -21.53 -1.68 2.17
CA ALA A 154 -22.60 -0.95 2.88
C ALA A 154 -22.38 0.57 2.82
N ILE A 155 -21.15 1.05 3.10
CA ILE A 155 -20.82 2.47 3.04
C ILE A 155 -20.93 2.99 1.59
N SER A 156 -20.33 2.26 0.63
CA SER A 156 -20.36 2.68 -0.79
C SER A 156 -21.79 2.66 -1.34
N GLY A 157 -22.61 1.67 -0.95
CA GLY A 157 -24.01 1.60 -1.31
C GLY A 157 -24.84 2.75 -0.74
N ALA A 158 -24.60 3.13 0.50
CA ALA A 158 -25.28 4.26 1.15
C ALA A 158 -24.88 5.62 0.55
N LEU A 159 -23.59 5.80 0.18
CA LEU A 159 -23.10 7.02 -0.47
C LEU A 159 -23.44 7.10 -1.96
N GLY A 160 -23.78 5.96 -2.57
CA GLY A 160 -23.98 5.82 -4.01
C GLY A 160 -22.71 5.52 -4.79
N ALA A 161 -22.89 5.05 -6.04
CA ALA A 161 -21.80 4.67 -6.91
C ALA A 161 -20.93 5.87 -7.34
N GLY A 162 -19.62 5.74 -7.27
CA GLY A 162 -18.67 6.77 -7.69
C GLY A 162 -17.27 6.58 -7.13
N ILE A 163 -16.28 7.13 -7.83
CA ILE A 163 -14.85 7.02 -7.46
C ILE A 163 -14.60 7.59 -6.06
N VAL A 164 -15.10 8.79 -5.78
CA VAL A 164 -14.89 9.46 -4.49
C VAL A 164 -15.53 8.65 -3.35
N ASN A 165 -16.74 8.16 -3.56
CA ASN A 165 -17.48 7.37 -2.57
C ASN A 165 -16.77 6.04 -2.28
N SER A 166 -16.19 5.40 -3.30
CA SER A 166 -15.36 4.20 -3.11
C SER A 166 -14.09 4.49 -2.32
N ILE A 167 -13.40 5.61 -2.61
CA ILE A 167 -12.21 6.03 -1.87
C ILE A 167 -12.56 6.30 -0.39
N VAL A 168 -13.65 7.02 -0.12
CA VAL A 168 -14.11 7.29 1.24
C VAL A 168 -14.46 6.00 1.96
N SER A 169 -15.22 5.11 1.33
CA SER A 169 -15.64 3.82 1.91
C SER A 169 -14.44 2.96 2.31
N LEU A 170 -13.47 2.81 1.39
CA LEU A 170 -12.25 2.05 1.64
C LEU A 170 -11.37 2.72 2.71
N THR A 171 -11.29 4.05 2.71
CA THR A 171 -10.56 4.79 3.76
C THR A 171 -11.14 4.48 5.14
N VAL A 172 -12.46 4.56 5.30
CA VAL A 172 -13.15 4.25 6.57
C VAL A 172 -12.87 2.81 7.01
N VAL A 173 -12.80 1.86 6.07
CA VAL A 173 -12.49 0.45 6.36
C VAL A 173 -11.04 0.26 6.83
N PHE A 174 -10.07 1.01 6.28
CA PHE A 174 -8.65 0.81 6.59
C PHE A 174 -8.15 1.63 7.78
N VAL A 175 -8.81 2.76 8.13
CA VAL A 175 -8.44 3.59 9.29
C VAL A 175 -8.36 2.75 10.58
N PRO A 176 -9.35 1.93 10.95
CA PRO A 176 -9.29 1.10 12.16
C PRO A 176 -8.11 0.14 12.17
N GLN A 177 -7.80 -0.46 11.00
CA GLN A 177 -6.71 -1.44 10.87
C GLN A 177 -5.36 -0.79 11.15
N ILE A 178 -5.10 0.36 10.53
CA ILE A 178 -3.86 1.10 10.73
C ILE A 178 -3.79 1.69 12.15
N THR A 179 -4.91 2.20 12.70
CA THR A 179 -4.98 2.73 14.07
C THR A 179 -4.55 1.67 15.08
N ARG A 180 -5.01 0.44 14.95
CA ARG A 180 -4.66 -0.66 15.87
C ARG A 180 -3.16 -0.99 15.82
N VAL A 181 -2.58 -1.08 14.62
CA VAL A 181 -1.14 -1.31 14.47
C VAL A 181 -0.32 -0.15 15.04
N ALA A 182 -0.74 1.09 14.73
CA ALA A 182 -0.06 2.28 15.22
C ALA A 182 -0.12 2.40 16.75
N GLU A 183 -1.28 2.11 17.36
CA GLU A 183 -1.44 2.08 18.82
C GLU A 183 -0.52 1.05 19.47
N SER A 184 -0.50 -0.18 18.95
CA SER A 184 0.34 -1.26 19.48
C SER A 184 1.83 -0.93 19.42
N VAL A 185 2.31 -0.43 18.28
CA VAL A 185 3.72 -0.03 18.11
C VAL A 185 4.06 1.17 19.03
N THR A 186 3.16 2.15 19.12
CA THR A 186 3.36 3.34 19.95
C THR A 186 3.43 2.99 21.43
N THR A 187 2.56 2.10 21.89
CA THR A 187 2.57 1.61 23.28
C THR A 187 3.88 0.91 23.62
N GLY A 188 4.44 0.12 22.66
CA GLY A 188 5.75 -0.52 22.82
C GLY A 188 6.91 0.48 22.95
N VAL A 189 6.84 1.61 22.22
CA VAL A 189 7.89 2.64 22.22
C VAL A 189 7.76 3.61 23.40
N ARG A 190 6.55 3.80 23.94
CA ARG A 190 6.23 4.80 24.95
C ARG A 190 7.08 4.75 26.20
N ASN A 191 7.50 3.55 26.61
CA ASN A 191 8.23 3.31 27.87
C ASN A 191 9.73 3.08 27.61
N MET A 192 10.26 3.43 26.44
CA MET A 192 11.67 3.34 26.17
C MET A 192 12.45 4.51 26.79
N ASP A 193 13.70 4.26 27.19
CA ASP A 193 14.56 5.19 27.92
C ASP A 193 14.69 6.57 27.26
N PHE A 194 14.75 6.62 25.92
CA PHE A 194 14.86 7.89 25.21
C PHE A 194 13.58 8.74 25.31
N VAL A 195 12.40 8.10 25.46
CA VAL A 195 11.11 8.81 25.69
C VAL A 195 11.07 9.34 27.13
N GLU A 196 11.54 8.55 28.09
CA GLU A 196 11.62 8.98 29.48
C GLU A 196 12.64 10.11 29.65
N ALA A 197 13.80 10.03 29.00
CA ALA A 197 14.81 11.10 29.01
C ALA A 197 14.23 12.41 28.42
N ALA A 198 13.48 12.33 27.30
CA ALA A 198 12.82 13.50 26.71
C ALA A 198 11.79 14.12 27.69
N ARG A 199 11.03 13.26 28.39
CA ARG A 199 10.08 13.70 29.42
C ARG A 199 10.75 14.36 30.60
N ALA A 200 11.84 13.76 31.10
CA ALA A 200 12.65 14.32 32.20
C ALA A 200 13.30 15.65 31.83
N SER A 201 13.62 15.86 30.54
CA SER A 201 14.15 17.12 30.00
C SER A 201 13.07 18.20 29.80
N GLY A 202 11.80 17.94 30.21
CA GLY A 202 10.71 18.91 30.13
C GLY A 202 10.03 19.01 28.76
N ALA A 203 10.27 18.06 27.84
CA ALA A 203 9.61 18.07 26.53
C ALA A 203 8.10 17.83 26.70
N GLY A 204 7.29 18.69 26.04
CA GLY A 204 5.84 18.56 26.06
C GLY A 204 5.33 17.34 25.25
N PRO A 205 4.10 16.85 25.53
CA PRO A 205 3.53 15.67 24.90
C PRO A 205 3.57 15.68 23.36
N PHE A 206 3.23 16.82 22.76
CA PHE A 206 3.24 16.97 21.30
C PHE A 206 4.67 16.86 20.70
N THR A 207 5.66 17.46 21.39
CA THR A 207 7.07 17.38 20.99
C THR A 207 7.57 15.93 21.09
N ILE A 208 7.22 15.23 22.16
CA ILE A 208 7.60 13.81 22.35
C ILE A 208 7.00 12.98 21.22
N MET A 209 5.71 13.08 20.94
CA MET A 209 5.05 12.33 19.87
C MET A 209 5.68 12.62 18.51
N ARG A 210 5.85 13.92 18.15
CA ARG A 210 6.30 14.32 16.82
C ARG A 210 7.79 14.07 16.58
N VAL A 211 8.65 14.40 17.56
CA VAL A 211 10.10 14.40 17.38
C VAL A 211 10.73 13.07 17.82
N HIS A 212 10.30 12.52 18.95
CA HIS A 212 10.95 11.36 19.52
C HIS A 212 10.26 10.03 19.16
N MET A 213 8.94 10.00 19.01
CA MET A 213 8.22 8.74 18.77
C MET A 213 7.93 8.49 17.29
N LEU A 214 7.42 9.49 16.55
CA LEU A 214 6.93 9.32 15.19
C LEU A 214 7.95 8.62 14.29
N GLY A 215 9.21 9.03 14.32
CA GLY A 215 10.28 8.42 13.52
C GLY A 215 10.51 6.93 13.81
N ASN A 216 10.29 6.52 15.05
CA ASN A 216 10.48 5.12 15.49
C ASN A 216 9.26 4.24 15.19
N VAL A 217 8.05 4.81 15.16
CA VAL A 217 6.81 4.04 14.93
C VAL A 217 6.41 3.97 13.47
N LEU A 218 6.82 4.95 12.64
CA LEU A 218 6.42 5.02 11.22
C LEU A 218 6.84 3.80 10.41
N GLY A 219 8.02 3.24 10.68
CA GLY A 219 8.55 2.12 9.91
C GLY A 219 7.62 0.91 9.87
N PRO A 220 7.30 0.28 11.01
CA PRO A 220 6.39 -0.85 11.06
C PRO A 220 5.00 -0.54 10.52
N ILE A 221 4.47 0.67 10.75
CA ILE A 221 3.16 1.10 10.26
C ILE A 221 3.18 1.24 8.73
N PHE A 222 4.26 1.80 8.17
CA PHE A 222 4.44 1.94 6.72
C PHE A 222 4.49 0.58 6.02
N VAL A 223 5.23 -0.38 6.57
CA VAL A 223 5.27 -1.75 6.04
C VAL A 223 3.88 -2.37 6.03
N TYR A 224 3.15 -2.25 7.13
CA TYR A 224 1.78 -2.75 7.21
C TYR A 224 0.86 -2.08 6.18
N ALA A 225 0.94 -0.75 6.05
CA ALA A 225 0.16 0.00 5.07
C ALA A 225 0.49 -0.40 3.62
N THR A 226 1.78 -0.66 3.32
CA THR A 226 2.18 -1.15 1.98
C THR A 226 1.49 -2.47 1.63
N GLY A 227 1.39 -3.40 2.59
CA GLY A 227 0.65 -4.65 2.40
C GLY A 227 -0.86 -4.44 2.23
N LEU A 228 -1.45 -3.44 2.90
CA LEU A 228 -2.86 -3.10 2.74
C LEU A 228 -3.20 -2.59 1.34
N ILE A 229 -2.24 -2.05 0.56
CA ILE A 229 -2.51 -1.64 -0.83
C ILE A 229 -2.98 -2.83 -1.66
N SER A 230 -2.40 -4.02 -1.47
CA SER A 230 -2.84 -5.21 -2.19
C SER A 230 -4.29 -5.58 -1.89
N VAL A 231 -4.69 -5.50 -0.63
CA VAL A 231 -6.09 -5.74 -0.19
C VAL A 231 -7.00 -4.65 -0.74
N SER A 232 -6.57 -3.39 -0.71
CA SER A 232 -7.31 -2.25 -1.22
C SER A 232 -7.59 -2.38 -2.72
N MET A 233 -6.60 -2.80 -3.52
CA MET A 233 -6.77 -3.05 -4.96
C MET A 233 -7.88 -4.07 -5.24
N ILE A 234 -7.90 -5.17 -4.48
CA ILE A 234 -8.91 -6.22 -4.63
C ILE A 234 -10.30 -5.71 -4.22
N LEU A 235 -10.40 -4.99 -3.09
CA LEU A 235 -11.67 -4.43 -2.63
C LEU A 235 -12.20 -3.35 -3.57
N ALA A 236 -11.33 -2.47 -4.08
CA ALA A 236 -11.66 -1.44 -5.04
C ALA A 236 -12.22 -2.04 -6.33
N ALA A 237 -11.54 -3.07 -6.87
CA ALA A 237 -12.00 -3.81 -8.03
C ALA A 237 -13.35 -4.51 -7.76
N GLY A 238 -13.52 -5.08 -6.57
CA GLY A 238 -14.79 -5.68 -6.14
C GLY A 238 -15.94 -4.68 -6.09
N LEU A 239 -15.73 -3.49 -5.54
CA LEU A 239 -16.73 -2.43 -5.52
C LEU A 239 -17.11 -1.98 -6.94
N SER A 240 -16.12 -1.78 -7.81
CA SER A 240 -16.35 -1.43 -9.21
C SER A 240 -17.06 -2.56 -9.98
N PHE A 241 -16.68 -3.82 -9.71
CA PHE A 241 -17.37 -5.00 -10.27
C PHE A 241 -18.84 -5.07 -9.86
N LEU A 242 -19.18 -4.68 -8.65
CA LEU A 242 -20.55 -4.62 -8.14
C LEU A 242 -21.33 -3.35 -8.62
N GLY A 243 -20.66 -2.48 -9.39
CA GLY A 243 -21.27 -1.25 -9.88
C GLY A 243 -21.30 -0.10 -8.86
N LEU A 244 -20.61 -0.25 -7.73
CA LEU A 244 -20.50 0.78 -6.67
C LEU A 244 -19.30 1.71 -6.87
N GLY A 245 -18.37 1.35 -7.76
CA GLY A 245 -17.16 2.11 -8.07
C GLY A 245 -17.31 3.07 -9.23
N THR A 246 -16.39 2.96 -10.17
CA THR A 246 -16.33 3.76 -11.40
C THR A 246 -17.49 3.45 -12.33
N LYS A 247 -17.94 4.45 -13.08
CA LYS A 247 -19.04 4.31 -14.06
C LYS A 247 -18.50 4.27 -15.49
N PRO A 248 -19.20 3.54 -16.42
CA PRO A 248 -18.89 3.64 -17.85
C PRO A 248 -18.93 5.10 -18.34
N PRO A 249 -18.09 5.48 -19.33
CA PRO A 249 -17.25 4.64 -20.18
C PRO A 249 -15.81 4.42 -19.68
N GLU A 250 -15.50 4.80 -18.44
CA GLU A 250 -14.13 4.80 -17.91
C GLU A 250 -13.44 3.43 -18.00
N PRO A 251 -12.14 3.40 -18.41
CA PRO A 251 -11.40 2.15 -18.55
C PRO A 251 -10.78 1.65 -17.23
N GLU A 252 -11.53 1.62 -16.12
CA GLU A 252 -11.06 1.12 -14.83
C GLU A 252 -11.13 -0.41 -14.78
N TRP A 253 -10.11 -1.09 -14.24
CA TRP A 253 -9.94 -2.54 -14.33
C TRP A 253 -11.06 -3.34 -13.67
N GLY A 254 -11.58 -2.91 -12.52
CA GLY A 254 -12.71 -3.56 -11.85
C GLY A 254 -14.02 -3.41 -12.64
N LEU A 255 -14.26 -2.23 -13.23
CA LEU A 255 -15.37 -2.00 -14.14
C LEU A 255 -15.24 -2.82 -15.42
N MET A 256 -14.01 -2.93 -15.97
CA MET A 256 -13.76 -3.76 -17.15
C MET A 256 -14.04 -5.25 -16.87
N LEU A 257 -13.74 -5.74 -15.68
CA LEU A 257 -14.14 -7.11 -15.27
C LEU A 257 -15.66 -7.29 -15.27
N ASN A 258 -16.41 -6.30 -14.80
CA ASN A 258 -17.87 -6.35 -14.82
C ASN A 258 -18.41 -6.39 -16.26
N THR A 259 -17.95 -5.48 -17.13
CA THR A 259 -18.43 -5.37 -18.50
C THR A 259 -18.06 -6.58 -19.36
N LEU A 260 -16.88 -7.18 -19.09
CA LEU A 260 -16.38 -8.36 -19.78
C LEU A 260 -16.87 -9.70 -19.19
N ARG A 261 -17.70 -9.69 -18.13
CA ARG A 261 -18.13 -10.92 -17.46
C ARG A 261 -18.78 -11.95 -18.38
N THR A 262 -19.55 -11.51 -19.36
CA THR A 262 -20.19 -12.39 -20.35
C THR A 262 -19.25 -12.76 -21.50
N ALA A 263 -18.21 -11.97 -21.73
CA ALA A 263 -17.21 -12.26 -22.75
C ALA A 263 -16.34 -13.49 -22.42
N ILE A 264 -16.34 -13.94 -21.17
CA ILE A 264 -15.60 -15.14 -20.74
C ILE A 264 -15.99 -16.40 -21.53
N TYR A 265 -17.24 -16.48 -21.99
CA TYR A 265 -17.73 -17.60 -22.80
C TYR A 265 -17.34 -17.54 -24.28
N VAL A 266 -16.97 -16.35 -24.77
CA VAL A 266 -16.61 -16.12 -26.17
C VAL A 266 -15.11 -15.91 -26.35
N ASN A 267 -14.51 -15.11 -25.48
CA ASN A 267 -13.07 -14.77 -25.51
C ASN A 267 -12.52 -14.66 -24.08
N PRO A 268 -12.24 -15.81 -23.42
CA PRO A 268 -11.81 -15.85 -22.02
C PRO A 268 -10.49 -15.12 -21.78
N TRP A 269 -9.58 -15.13 -22.77
CA TRP A 269 -8.29 -14.47 -22.64
C TRP A 269 -8.40 -12.96 -22.54
N VAL A 270 -9.23 -12.34 -23.35
CA VAL A 270 -9.50 -10.89 -23.29
C VAL A 270 -10.23 -10.53 -21.99
N ALA A 271 -11.19 -11.35 -21.58
CA ALA A 271 -11.93 -11.15 -20.34
C ALA A 271 -11.03 -11.24 -19.08
N ALA A 272 -9.97 -12.05 -19.12
CA ALA A 272 -9.06 -12.23 -17.98
C ALA A 272 -8.03 -11.07 -17.83
N LEU A 273 -7.77 -10.29 -18.86
CA LEU A 273 -6.69 -9.28 -18.85
C LEU A 273 -6.82 -8.24 -17.72
N PRO A 274 -7.99 -7.63 -17.43
CA PRO A 274 -8.10 -6.69 -16.32
C PRO A 274 -7.82 -7.36 -14.97
N GLY A 275 -8.26 -8.61 -14.79
CA GLY A 275 -7.97 -9.42 -13.60
C GLY A 275 -6.47 -9.70 -13.45
N ALA A 276 -5.77 -9.96 -14.54
CA ALA A 276 -4.31 -10.15 -14.53
C ALA A 276 -3.58 -8.88 -14.09
N MET A 277 -4.05 -7.68 -14.48
CA MET A 277 -3.48 -6.41 -14.03
C MET A 277 -3.69 -6.19 -12.53
N ILE A 278 -4.91 -6.43 -12.02
CA ILE A 278 -5.21 -6.35 -10.59
C ILE A 278 -4.34 -7.33 -9.81
N PHE A 279 -4.22 -8.57 -10.29
CA PHE A 279 -3.39 -9.60 -9.67
C PHE A 279 -1.92 -9.18 -9.64
N ALA A 280 -1.36 -8.71 -10.76
CA ALA A 280 0.04 -8.29 -10.84
C ALA A 280 0.37 -7.15 -9.86
N VAL A 281 -0.52 -6.16 -9.75
CA VAL A 281 -0.33 -5.05 -8.80
C VAL A 281 -0.50 -5.53 -7.35
N SER A 282 -1.51 -6.34 -7.05
CA SER A 282 -1.78 -6.82 -5.70
C SER A 282 -0.65 -7.72 -5.20
N ILE A 283 -0.20 -8.71 -5.99
CA ILE A 283 0.91 -9.57 -5.60
C ILE A 283 2.23 -8.79 -5.51
N GLY A 284 2.43 -7.82 -6.40
CA GLY A 284 3.60 -6.95 -6.40
C GLY A 284 3.71 -6.15 -5.09
N PHE A 285 2.64 -5.50 -4.64
CA PHE A 285 2.63 -4.79 -3.35
C PHE A 285 2.74 -5.72 -2.15
N ASN A 286 2.13 -6.89 -2.20
CA ASN A 286 2.21 -7.88 -1.11
C ASN A 286 3.67 -8.34 -0.91
N LEU A 287 4.31 -8.83 -1.97
CA LEU A 287 5.70 -9.30 -1.92
C LEU A 287 6.70 -8.17 -1.61
N LEU A 288 6.44 -6.97 -2.11
CA LEU A 288 7.24 -5.78 -1.75
C LEU A 288 7.12 -5.45 -0.26
N SER A 289 5.92 -5.56 0.32
CA SER A 289 5.68 -5.37 1.76
C SER A 289 6.44 -6.40 2.61
N ASP A 290 6.44 -7.67 2.18
CA ASP A 290 7.17 -8.74 2.86
C ASP A 290 8.69 -8.52 2.80
N GLY A 291 9.21 -8.08 1.67
CA GLY A 291 10.60 -7.69 1.52
C GLY A 291 11.00 -6.48 2.37
N LEU A 292 10.14 -5.47 2.44
CA LEU A 292 10.32 -4.33 3.35
C LEU A 292 10.34 -4.77 4.79
N ARG A 293 9.40 -5.63 5.21
CA ARG A 293 9.37 -6.21 6.57
C ARG A 293 10.67 -6.93 6.89
N SER A 294 11.13 -7.82 6.01
CA SER A 294 12.39 -8.55 6.14
C SER A 294 13.62 -7.63 6.22
N ALA A 295 13.64 -6.56 5.40
CA ALA A 295 14.75 -5.61 5.39
C ALA A 295 14.80 -4.75 6.66
N MET A 296 13.65 -4.48 7.28
CA MET A 296 13.53 -3.69 8.51
C MET A 296 13.69 -4.51 9.79
N ASP A 297 13.52 -5.83 9.74
CA ASP A 297 13.79 -6.72 10.89
C ASP A 297 15.31 -6.85 11.08
N ILE A 298 15.90 -5.88 11.78
CA ILE A 298 17.31 -5.86 12.15
C ILE A 298 17.43 -6.62 13.48
N ARG A 299 17.08 -7.91 13.50
CA ARG A 299 17.55 -8.78 14.56
C ARG A 299 19.04 -9.06 14.32
N ASN A 300 19.87 -8.58 15.26
CA ASN A 300 21.29 -8.89 15.36
C ASN A 300 21.47 -10.38 15.62
#